data_97312e0604573d8009262302a3279ae4
#
_entry.id   97312e0604573d8009262302a3279ae4
#
_cell.length_a   1.000
_cell.length_b   1.000
_cell.length_c   1.000
_cell.angle_alpha   90.00
_cell.angle_beta   90.00
_cell.angle_gamma   90.00
#
_symmetry.space_group_name_H-M   'P 1'
#
loop_
_entity.id
_entity.type
_entity.pdbx_description
1 polymer ?
#
loop_
_entity_poly.entity_id
_entity_poly.type
_entity_poly.pdbx_seq_one_letter_code
_entity_poly.pdbx_strand_id
1 'polypeptide(L)'
;MKIGVLCSRIRPEEKLLFQEIRKRGHELVQIDTRKCVFDLEKKNYFDVDIILERSISHTHAIYITKILENRNIPIVNSYEVIKNCGDKVITSLLLDKHNVPTTKCRVAFTAKAALTAMDDMGYPVVLKPGVGSWGRLISKVESRNAAETILEHK
;
A
#
# COMPACT_ATOMS: atom_id res chain seq x y z
N MET A 1 -8.79 -16.85 -20.27
CA MET A 1 -7.83 -15.74 -20.08
C MET A 1 -6.61 -16.26 -19.36
N LYS A 2 -5.45 -15.70 -19.66
CA LYS A 2 -4.22 -15.88 -18.87
C LYS A 2 -4.12 -14.78 -17.81
N ILE A 3 -4.20 -15.17 -16.54
CA ILE A 3 -4.18 -14.23 -15.42
C ILE A 3 -2.85 -14.34 -14.71
N GLY A 4 -2.05 -13.27 -14.77
CA GLY A 4 -0.82 -13.12 -14.01
C GLY A 4 -1.12 -12.75 -12.56
N VAL A 5 -0.44 -13.37 -11.59
CA VAL A 5 -0.49 -12.95 -10.19
C VAL A 5 0.92 -12.63 -9.71
N LEU A 6 1.17 -11.34 -9.48
CA LEU A 6 2.43 -10.84 -8.94
C LEU A 6 2.44 -11.03 -7.43
N CYS A 7 3.33 -11.86 -6.92
CA CYS A 7 3.49 -12.02 -5.47
C CYS A 7 4.92 -12.41 -5.11
N SER A 8 5.40 -11.95 -3.96
CA SER A 8 6.70 -12.34 -3.40
C SER A 8 6.60 -13.49 -2.39
N ARG A 9 5.38 -13.78 -1.95
CA ARG A 9 5.07 -14.84 -0.98
C ARG A 9 3.67 -15.37 -1.24
N ILE A 10 3.50 -16.66 -1.19
CA ILE A 10 2.18 -17.31 -1.31
C ILE A 10 1.62 -17.52 0.10
N ARG A 11 0.64 -16.71 0.47
CA ARG A 11 -0.12 -16.78 1.72
C ARG A 11 -1.44 -17.52 1.48
N PRO A 12 -2.26 -17.78 2.50
CA PRO A 12 -3.58 -18.38 2.32
C PRO A 12 -4.45 -17.65 1.30
N GLU A 13 -4.41 -16.31 1.27
CA GLU A 13 -5.18 -15.49 0.35
C GLU A 13 -4.76 -15.73 -1.11
N GLU A 14 -3.45 -15.80 -1.39
CA GLU A 14 -2.96 -16.11 -2.74
C GLU A 14 -3.33 -17.53 -3.15
N LYS A 15 -3.32 -18.50 -2.23
CA LYS A 15 -3.76 -19.88 -2.53
C LYS A 15 -5.24 -19.93 -2.93
N LEU A 16 -6.10 -19.23 -2.19
CA LEU A 16 -7.54 -19.15 -2.52
C LEU A 16 -7.75 -18.47 -3.88
N LEU A 17 -7.02 -17.39 -4.16
CA LEU A 17 -7.07 -16.69 -5.44
C LEU A 17 -6.65 -17.62 -6.59
N PHE A 18 -5.56 -18.37 -6.43
CA PHE A 18 -5.10 -19.34 -7.43
C PHE A 18 -6.12 -20.44 -7.70
N GLN A 19 -6.78 -20.95 -6.64
CA GLN A 19 -7.84 -21.94 -6.78
C GLN A 19 -9.03 -21.38 -7.54
N GLU A 20 -9.45 -20.16 -7.22
CA GLU A 20 -10.62 -19.54 -7.85
C GLU A 20 -10.35 -19.20 -9.32
N ILE A 21 -9.14 -18.74 -9.67
CA ILE A 21 -8.73 -18.51 -11.08
C ILE A 21 -8.87 -19.80 -11.88
N ARG A 22 -8.35 -20.94 -11.39
CA ARG A 22 -8.43 -22.23 -12.09
C ARG A 22 -9.85 -22.76 -12.15
N LYS A 23 -10.62 -22.64 -11.06
CA LYS A 23 -12.03 -23.08 -10.99
C LYS A 23 -12.89 -22.38 -12.02
N ARG A 24 -12.60 -21.12 -12.33
CA ARG A 24 -13.28 -20.34 -13.37
C ARG A 24 -12.77 -20.61 -14.78
N GLY A 25 -11.91 -21.58 -14.99
CA GLY A 25 -11.40 -21.96 -16.28
C GLY A 25 -10.35 -21.00 -16.86
N HIS A 26 -9.68 -20.23 -16.01
CA HIS A 26 -8.60 -19.33 -16.44
C HIS A 26 -7.23 -19.97 -16.23
N GLU A 27 -6.28 -19.63 -17.10
CA GLU A 27 -4.89 -20.01 -16.94
C GLU A 27 -4.21 -19.11 -15.90
N LEU A 28 -3.57 -19.70 -14.90
CA LEU A 28 -2.82 -18.99 -13.87
C LEU A 28 -1.35 -18.89 -14.21
N VAL A 29 -0.83 -17.69 -14.30
CA VAL A 29 0.61 -17.39 -14.41
C VAL A 29 1.11 -16.80 -13.09
N GLN A 30 1.85 -17.60 -12.31
CA GLN A 30 2.44 -17.12 -11.06
C GLN A 30 3.73 -16.36 -11.35
N ILE A 31 3.82 -15.11 -10.92
CA ILE A 31 4.96 -14.22 -11.16
C ILE A 31 5.60 -13.87 -9.81
N ASP A 32 6.76 -14.47 -9.53
CA ASP A 32 7.52 -14.14 -8.32
C ASP A 32 8.29 -12.83 -8.51
N THR A 33 7.83 -11.77 -7.86
CA THR A 33 8.42 -10.43 -7.98
C THR A 33 9.89 -10.37 -7.56
N ARG A 34 10.37 -11.32 -6.74
CA ARG A 34 11.78 -11.40 -6.32
C ARG A 34 12.73 -11.87 -7.43
N LYS A 35 12.16 -12.48 -8.48
CA LYS A 35 12.89 -13.00 -9.65
C LYS A 35 12.73 -12.12 -10.88
N CYS A 36 11.92 -11.07 -10.79
CA CYS A 36 11.66 -10.19 -11.93
C CYS A 36 12.77 -9.16 -12.09
N VAL A 37 13.22 -8.99 -13.32
CA VAL A 37 14.04 -7.86 -13.75
C VAL A 37 13.24 -7.12 -14.82
N PHE A 38 13.01 -5.84 -14.61
CA PHE A 38 12.30 -4.99 -15.54
C PHE A 38 13.29 -4.13 -16.32
N ASP A 39 13.56 -4.53 -17.53
CA ASP A 39 14.32 -3.74 -18.48
C ASP A 39 13.42 -2.68 -19.10
N LEU A 40 13.67 -1.40 -18.79
CA LEU A 40 12.80 -0.29 -19.19
C LEU A 40 12.76 -0.04 -20.69
N GLU A 41 13.67 -0.62 -21.46
CA GLU A 41 13.64 -0.58 -22.94
C GLU A 41 12.77 -1.69 -23.53
N LYS A 42 12.52 -2.76 -22.79
CA LYS A 42 11.73 -3.90 -23.24
C LYS A 42 10.24 -3.58 -23.31
N LYS A 43 9.57 -3.99 -24.39
CA LYS A 43 8.14 -3.70 -24.60
C LYS A 43 7.22 -4.69 -23.90
N ASN A 44 7.54 -5.97 -23.84
CA ASN A 44 6.71 -7.03 -23.28
C ASN A 44 7.47 -7.75 -22.17
N TYR A 45 6.81 -7.96 -21.03
CA TYR A 45 7.37 -8.69 -19.89
C TYR A 45 6.72 -10.06 -19.68
N PHE A 46 5.40 -10.13 -19.85
CA PHE A 46 4.62 -11.31 -19.52
C PHE A 46 3.59 -11.57 -20.62
N ASP A 47 3.40 -12.84 -20.98
CA ASP A 47 2.32 -13.29 -21.86
C ASP A 47 1.08 -13.56 -21.01
N VAL A 48 0.34 -12.49 -20.72
CA VAL A 48 -0.88 -12.52 -19.88
C VAL A 48 -1.89 -11.50 -20.37
N ASP A 49 -3.17 -11.76 -20.13
CA ASP A 49 -4.26 -10.85 -20.48
C ASP A 49 -4.45 -9.76 -19.42
N ILE A 50 -4.22 -10.08 -18.13
CA ILE A 50 -4.34 -9.18 -17.00
C ILE A 50 -3.44 -9.63 -15.85
N ILE A 51 -3.02 -8.69 -15.03
CA ILE A 51 -2.21 -8.96 -13.84
C ILE A 51 -2.98 -8.56 -12.57
N LEU A 52 -2.94 -9.43 -11.57
CA LEU A 52 -3.37 -9.12 -10.20
C LEU A 52 -2.14 -8.80 -9.36
N GLU A 53 -2.06 -7.57 -8.88
CA GLU A 53 -0.95 -7.10 -8.06
C GLU A 53 -1.17 -7.53 -6.60
N ARG A 54 -0.26 -8.36 -6.08
CA ARG A 54 -0.30 -8.94 -4.73
C ARG A 54 1.04 -8.84 -3.99
N SER A 55 1.89 -7.90 -4.39
CA SER A 55 3.18 -7.67 -3.72
C SER A 55 2.96 -7.20 -2.28
N ILE A 56 3.82 -7.69 -1.37
CA ILE A 56 3.78 -7.27 0.03
C ILE A 56 4.42 -5.88 0.20
N SER A 57 5.46 -5.59 -0.58
CA SER A 57 6.15 -4.30 -0.54
C SER A 57 5.37 -3.26 -1.33
N HIS A 58 4.91 -2.22 -0.64
CA HIS A 58 4.24 -1.08 -1.26
C HIS A 58 5.11 -0.40 -2.34
N THR A 59 6.39 -0.21 -2.06
CA THR A 59 7.33 0.40 -3.02
C THR A 59 7.47 -0.45 -4.28
N HIS A 60 7.58 -1.79 -4.13
CA HIS A 60 7.63 -2.68 -5.30
C HIS A 60 6.32 -2.62 -6.09
N ALA A 61 5.17 -2.66 -5.42
CA ALA A 61 3.87 -2.55 -6.06
C ALA A 61 3.75 -1.28 -6.90
N ILE A 62 4.14 -0.12 -6.36
CA ILE A 62 4.14 1.17 -7.06
C ILE A 62 4.99 1.10 -8.34
N TYR A 63 6.24 0.68 -8.25
CA TYR A 63 7.13 0.67 -9.42
C TYR A 63 6.70 -0.35 -10.46
N ILE A 64 6.40 -1.58 -10.05
CA ILE A 64 5.99 -2.65 -10.97
C ILE A 64 4.71 -2.25 -11.71
N THR A 65 3.70 -1.75 -10.98
CA THR A 65 2.44 -1.34 -11.59
C THR A 65 2.65 -0.21 -12.59
N LYS A 66 3.45 0.81 -12.24
CA LYS A 66 3.75 1.91 -13.15
C LYS A 66 4.48 1.45 -14.42
N ILE A 67 5.43 0.53 -14.28
CA ILE A 67 6.15 -0.04 -15.42
C ILE A 67 5.18 -0.81 -16.34
N LEU A 68 4.31 -1.64 -15.77
CA LEU A 68 3.38 -2.47 -16.53
C LEU A 68 2.29 -1.63 -17.21
N GLU A 69 1.73 -0.63 -16.55
CA GLU A 69 0.79 0.31 -17.16
C GLU A 69 1.40 1.07 -18.35
N ASN A 70 2.67 1.51 -18.23
CA ASN A 70 3.38 2.15 -19.33
C ASN A 70 3.62 1.20 -20.54
N ARG A 71 3.40 -0.10 -20.36
CA ARG A 71 3.44 -1.12 -21.42
C ARG A 71 2.06 -1.59 -21.87
N ASN A 72 0.99 -0.87 -21.42
CA ASN A 72 -0.40 -1.21 -21.69
C ASN A 72 -0.79 -2.63 -21.24
N ILE A 73 -0.15 -3.15 -20.20
CA ILE A 73 -0.52 -4.41 -19.57
C ILE A 73 -1.60 -4.11 -18.52
N PRO A 74 -2.83 -4.62 -18.67
CA PRO A 74 -3.88 -4.42 -17.69
C PRO A 74 -3.48 -4.97 -16.32
N ILE A 75 -3.64 -4.16 -15.29
CA ILE A 75 -3.27 -4.54 -13.92
C ILE A 75 -4.32 -4.09 -12.91
N VAL A 76 -4.59 -4.91 -11.94
CA VAL A 76 -5.48 -4.65 -10.78
C VAL A 76 -4.68 -4.84 -9.49
N ASN A 77 -4.64 -3.85 -8.61
CA ASN A 77 -5.16 -2.49 -8.76
C ASN A 77 -4.22 -1.62 -9.61
N SER A 78 -4.76 -0.51 -10.13
CA SER A 78 -3.97 0.45 -10.91
C SER A 78 -2.93 1.19 -10.05
N TYR A 79 -1.93 1.77 -10.72
CA TYR A 79 -0.92 2.61 -10.07
C TYR A 79 -1.53 3.70 -9.19
N GLU A 80 -2.53 4.44 -9.69
CA GLU A 80 -3.17 5.51 -8.93
C GLU A 80 -3.90 4.98 -7.69
N VAL A 81 -4.55 3.83 -7.78
CA VAL A 81 -5.20 3.19 -6.62
C VAL A 81 -4.16 2.77 -5.58
N ILE A 82 -3.09 2.11 -6.00
CA ILE A 82 -2.03 1.64 -5.09
C ILE A 82 -1.34 2.84 -4.41
N LYS A 83 -1.01 3.87 -5.16
CA LYS A 83 -0.41 5.11 -4.66
C LYS A 83 -1.30 5.80 -3.64
N ASN A 84 -2.57 6.00 -3.98
CA ASN A 84 -3.50 6.76 -3.16
C ASN A 84 -3.92 6.00 -1.90
N CYS A 85 -4.17 4.69 -2.02
CA CYS A 85 -4.59 3.86 -0.88
C CYS A 85 -3.42 3.38 -0.01
N GLY A 86 -2.20 3.41 -0.51
CA GLY A 86 -1.01 3.01 0.23
C GLY A 86 -0.44 4.08 1.15
N ASP A 87 -0.83 5.33 0.97
CA ASP A 87 -0.43 6.48 1.79
C ASP A 87 -1.62 7.04 2.56
N LYS A 88 -1.53 7.02 3.90
CA LYS A 88 -2.62 7.46 4.79
C LYS A 88 -2.89 8.97 4.71
N VAL A 89 -1.86 9.76 4.41
CA VAL A 89 -2.02 11.21 4.25
C VAL A 89 -2.78 11.48 2.96
N ILE A 90 -2.35 10.89 1.85
CA ILE A 90 -3.03 11.05 0.55
C ILE A 90 -4.47 10.53 0.63
N THR A 91 -4.69 9.36 1.24
CA THR A 91 -6.04 8.81 1.45
C THR A 91 -6.91 9.79 2.24
N SER A 92 -6.41 10.34 3.35
CA SER A 92 -7.16 11.30 4.17
C SER A 92 -7.51 12.58 3.41
N LEU A 93 -6.58 13.11 2.62
CA LEU A 93 -6.82 14.28 1.78
C LEU A 93 -7.87 14.01 0.70
N LEU A 94 -7.86 12.82 0.09
CA LEU A 94 -8.87 12.43 -0.90
C LEU A 94 -10.26 12.26 -0.27
N LEU A 95 -10.35 11.67 0.91
CA LEU A 95 -11.61 11.54 1.64
C LEU A 95 -12.18 12.91 1.99
N ASP A 96 -11.35 13.82 2.49
CA ASP A 96 -11.74 15.20 2.80
C ASP A 96 -12.22 15.94 1.55
N LYS A 97 -11.43 15.88 0.47
CA LYS A 97 -11.78 16.51 -0.82
C LYS A 97 -13.15 16.07 -1.37
N HIS A 98 -13.52 14.81 -1.11
CA HIS A 98 -14.79 14.24 -1.58
C HIS A 98 -15.89 14.23 -0.52
N ASN A 99 -15.69 14.96 0.59
CA ASN A 99 -16.64 15.07 1.70
C ASN A 99 -17.05 13.70 2.30
N VAL A 100 -16.13 12.73 2.27
CA VAL A 100 -16.33 11.43 2.93
C VAL A 100 -15.97 11.57 4.41
N PRO A 101 -16.87 11.24 5.34
CA PRO A 101 -16.59 11.31 6.76
C PRO A 101 -15.33 10.52 7.14
N THR A 102 -14.39 11.19 7.80
CA THR A 102 -13.15 10.58 8.27
C THR A 102 -12.76 11.12 9.64
N THR A 103 -11.79 10.50 10.28
CA THR A 103 -11.27 10.97 11.58
C THR A 103 -10.45 12.23 11.40
N LYS A 104 -10.45 13.11 12.42
CA LYS A 104 -9.51 14.24 12.46
C LYS A 104 -8.08 13.72 12.33
N CYS A 105 -7.32 14.34 11.42
CA CYS A 105 -5.93 13.96 11.15
C CYS A 105 -5.07 15.22 11.11
N ARG A 106 -3.88 15.13 11.68
CA ARG A 106 -2.83 16.16 11.56
C ARG A 106 -1.54 15.50 11.12
N VAL A 107 -0.78 16.18 10.28
CA VAL A 107 0.51 15.70 9.77
C VAL A 107 1.60 16.58 10.36
N ALA A 108 2.62 15.97 10.91
CA ALA A 108 3.78 16.66 11.46
C ALA A 108 5.07 16.02 10.95
N PHE A 109 6.08 16.84 10.71
CA PHE A 109 7.37 16.41 10.16
C PHE A 109 8.51 16.48 11.20
N THR A 110 8.21 16.93 12.42
CA THR A 110 9.16 16.97 13.55
C THR A 110 8.49 16.52 14.83
N ALA A 111 9.24 15.98 15.76
CA ALA A 111 8.75 15.60 17.09
C ALA A 111 8.08 16.78 17.81
N LYS A 112 8.69 17.98 17.75
CA LYS A 112 8.13 19.19 18.38
C LYS A 112 6.77 19.56 17.79
N ALA A 113 6.64 19.55 16.45
CA ALA A 113 5.36 19.85 15.80
C ALA A 113 4.30 18.76 16.08
N ALA A 114 4.73 17.50 16.19
CA ALA A 114 3.85 16.39 16.55
C ALA A 114 3.30 16.55 17.98
N LEU A 115 4.14 16.91 18.95
CA LEU A 115 3.71 17.20 20.33
C LEU A 115 2.67 18.32 20.37
N THR A 116 2.93 19.44 19.72
CA THR A 116 1.98 20.55 19.62
C THR A 116 0.65 20.11 19.03
N ALA A 117 0.71 19.32 17.93
CA ALA A 117 -0.49 18.82 17.28
C ALA A 117 -1.30 17.86 18.17
N MET A 118 -0.63 17.01 18.96
CA MET A 118 -1.27 16.08 19.90
C MET A 118 -1.94 16.83 21.07
N ASP A 119 -1.25 17.83 21.63
CA ASP A 119 -1.81 18.68 22.69
C ASP A 119 -3.08 19.40 22.24
N ASP A 120 -3.06 19.95 21.03
CA ASP A 120 -4.21 20.63 20.44
C ASP A 120 -5.38 19.68 20.10
N MET A 121 -5.08 18.42 19.75
CA MET A 121 -6.12 17.41 19.45
C MET A 121 -6.75 16.85 20.72
N GLY A 122 -6.04 16.89 21.82
CA GLY A 122 -6.37 16.21 23.07
C GLY A 122 -6.06 14.71 23.02
N TYR A 123 -5.78 14.13 24.17
CA TYR A 123 -5.48 12.70 24.30
C TYR A 123 -6.76 11.90 24.60
N PRO A 124 -6.85 10.61 24.21
CA PRO A 124 -5.82 9.84 23.49
C PRO A 124 -5.81 10.11 21.99
N VAL A 125 -4.63 10.02 21.38
CA VAL A 125 -4.43 10.07 19.92
C VAL A 125 -3.77 8.82 19.40
N VAL A 126 -3.83 8.59 18.07
CA VAL A 126 -3.13 7.48 17.43
C VAL A 126 -2.07 8.03 16.49
N LEU A 127 -0.81 7.75 16.79
CA LEU A 127 0.33 8.07 15.95
C LEU A 127 0.54 6.96 14.91
N LYS A 128 0.65 7.34 13.63
CA LYS A 128 0.81 6.40 12.52
C LYS A 128 1.85 6.93 11.53
N PRO A 129 2.68 6.07 10.88
CA PRO A 129 3.46 6.49 9.72
C PRO A 129 2.53 6.76 8.52
N GLY A 130 2.88 7.69 7.64
CA GLY A 130 2.13 7.96 6.40
C GLY A 130 2.02 6.71 5.54
N VAL A 131 3.15 6.07 5.27
CA VAL A 131 3.22 4.79 4.55
C VAL A 131 3.55 3.66 5.52
N GLY A 132 2.82 2.56 5.43
CA GLY A 132 3.01 1.38 6.27
C GLY A 132 1.76 0.53 6.36
N SER A 133 1.94 -0.77 6.61
CA SER A 133 0.88 -1.78 6.66
C SER A 133 1.01 -2.67 7.90
N TRP A 134 0.00 -3.51 8.14
CA TRP A 134 0.00 -4.51 9.20
C TRP A 134 0.07 -3.95 10.64
N GLY A 135 -0.38 -2.72 10.86
CA GLY A 135 -0.34 -2.11 12.19
C GLY A 135 1.05 -1.78 12.72
N ARG A 136 2.10 -1.93 11.90
CA ARG A 136 3.47 -1.64 12.33
C ARG A 136 3.66 -0.15 12.57
N LEU A 137 4.39 0.18 13.63
CA LEU A 137 4.69 1.56 14.05
C LEU A 137 3.44 2.40 14.36
N ILE A 138 2.30 1.76 14.63
CA ILE A 138 1.10 2.44 15.15
C ILE A 138 1.17 2.43 16.66
N SER A 139 0.97 3.58 17.27
CA SER A 139 0.99 3.75 18.72
C SER A 139 -0.25 4.52 19.17
N LYS A 140 -0.97 4.00 20.19
CA LYS A 140 -1.94 4.78 20.95
C LYS A 140 -1.16 5.60 21.95
N VAL A 141 -1.38 6.89 21.99
CA VAL A 141 -0.70 7.85 22.85
C VAL A 141 -1.73 8.44 23.80
N GLU A 142 -1.60 8.15 25.08
CA GLU A 142 -2.62 8.46 26.08
C GLU A 142 -2.35 9.75 26.87
N SER A 143 -1.11 10.25 26.80
CA SER A 143 -0.69 11.46 27.52
C SER A 143 0.49 12.12 26.84
N ARG A 144 0.77 13.38 27.24
CA ARG A 144 1.94 14.12 26.77
C ARG A 144 3.26 13.39 27.10
N ASN A 145 3.41 12.88 28.33
CA ASN A 145 4.63 12.14 28.70
C ASN A 145 4.85 10.90 27.82
N ALA A 146 3.77 10.16 27.51
CA ALA A 146 3.86 9.04 26.58
C ALA A 146 4.24 9.48 25.15
N ALA A 147 3.74 10.65 24.70
CA ALA A 147 4.09 11.23 23.42
C ALA A 147 5.58 11.56 23.33
N GLU A 148 6.13 12.24 24.33
CA GLU A 148 7.55 12.60 24.40
C GLU A 148 8.43 11.36 24.31
N THR A 149 8.18 10.35 25.15
CA THR A 149 8.91 9.08 25.14
C THR A 149 8.88 8.38 23.76
N ILE A 150 7.70 8.32 23.13
CA ILE A 150 7.56 7.66 21.82
C ILE A 150 8.29 8.41 20.71
N LEU A 151 8.28 9.75 20.75
CA LEU A 151 8.90 10.58 19.72
C LEU A 151 10.43 10.69 19.86
N GLU A 152 10.99 10.50 21.06
CA GLU A 152 12.44 10.43 21.28
C GLU A 152 13.07 9.16 20.71
N HIS A 153 12.29 8.08 20.53
CA HIS A 153 12.75 6.77 20.04
C HIS A 153 12.43 6.52 18.57
N LYS A 154 11.95 7.51 17.84
CA LYS A 154 11.67 7.47 16.39
C LYS A 154 12.62 8.38 15.61
#